data_0b62fd91895754f7c50947eafec19739
#
_entry.id   0b62fd91895754f7c50947eafec19739
#
_cell.length_a   1.000
_cell.length_b   1.000
_cell.length_c   1.000
_cell.angle_alpha   90.00
_cell.angle_beta   90.00
_cell.angle_gamma   90.00
#
_symmetry.space_group_name_H-M   'P 1'
#
loop_
_entity.id
_entity.type
_entity.pdbx_description
1 polymer ?
#
loop_
_entity_poly.entity_id
_entity_poly.type
_entity_poly.pdbx_seq_one_letter_code
_entity_poly.pdbx_strand_id
1 'polypeptide(L)'
;KIPESGFIIEPGRLYLGRTRELTETKNLVPMLEGRSSVGRLGLFVHITAGFGDIGFRGYWTLEISSIQPVRIYPGVQICQIFYHTVEGEYTEYKSGKYQGNTGIQPSLIYKDFEK
;
A
#
# COMPACT_ATOMS: atom_id res chain seq x y z
N LYS A 1 -4.45 14.84 -3.25
CA LYS A 1 -3.18 15.23 -2.62
C LYS A 1 -3.43 15.81 -1.23
N ILE A 2 -2.64 15.38 -0.24
CA ILE A 2 -2.79 15.86 1.13
C ILE A 2 -2.27 17.30 1.21
N PRO A 3 -3.08 18.27 1.67
CA PRO A 3 -2.61 19.64 1.83
C PRO A 3 -1.62 19.78 3.00
N GLU A 4 -0.79 20.82 2.96
CA GLU A 4 0.20 21.06 4.01
C GLU A 4 -0.42 21.23 5.40
N SER A 5 -1.63 21.75 5.46
CA SER A 5 -2.39 21.89 6.72
C SER A 5 -2.93 20.57 7.26
N GLY A 6 -2.75 19.48 6.51
CA GLY A 6 -3.23 18.16 6.86
C GLY A 6 -4.61 17.86 6.31
N PHE A 7 -4.94 16.58 6.37
CA PHE A 7 -6.24 16.08 5.95
C PHE A 7 -6.78 15.17 7.05
N ILE A 8 -8.06 15.33 7.37
CA ILE A 8 -8.69 14.53 8.42
C ILE A 8 -9.28 13.27 7.83
N ILE A 9 -8.82 12.13 8.32
CA ILE A 9 -9.42 10.83 8.02
C ILE A 9 -10.61 10.65 8.95
N GLU A 10 -11.79 10.53 8.37
CA GLU A 10 -13.02 10.40 9.14
C GLU A 10 -13.38 8.93 9.35
N PRO A 11 -13.95 8.55 10.52
CA PRO A 11 -14.37 7.18 10.74
C PRO A 11 -15.51 6.79 9.78
N GLY A 12 -15.59 5.50 9.48
CA GLY A 12 -16.63 4.95 8.62
C GLY A 12 -16.39 5.13 7.13
N ARG A 13 -15.24 5.61 6.73
CA ARG A 13 -14.87 5.79 5.33
C ARG A 13 -13.58 5.04 5.01
N LEU A 14 -13.48 4.60 3.77
CA LEU A 14 -12.24 4.03 3.23
C LEU A 14 -11.57 5.06 2.33
N TYR A 15 -10.30 5.30 2.57
CA TYR A 15 -9.48 6.20 1.77
C TYR A 15 -8.39 5.40 1.09
N LEU A 16 -8.10 5.73 -0.16
CA LEU A 16 -6.98 5.13 -0.87
C LEU A 16 -5.86 6.15 -0.94
N GLY A 17 -4.68 5.73 -0.53
CA GLY A 17 -3.48 6.53 -0.57
C GLY A 17 -2.39 5.85 -1.37
N ARG A 18 -1.32 6.57 -1.62
CA ARG A 18 -0.17 6.05 -2.35
C ARG A 18 1.09 6.33 -1.55
N THR A 19 2.02 5.38 -1.54
CA THR A 19 3.35 5.61 -0.97
C THR A 19 4.10 6.67 -1.79
N ARG A 20 4.96 7.45 -1.13
CA ARG A 20 5.90 8.34 -1.83
C ARG A 20 7.00 7.54 -2.49
N GLU A 21 7.36 6.45 -1.86
CA GLU A 21 8.47 5.61 -2.29
C GLU A 21 8.03 4.67 -3.41
N LEU A 22 8.86 4.61 -4.43
CA LEU A 22 8.80 3.57 -5.44
C LEU A 22 9.63 2.39 -4.94
N THR A 23 9.07 1.19 -4.96
CA THR A 23 9.80 0.00 -4.56
C THR A 23 10.00 -0.94 -5.73
N GLU A 24 11.10 -1.68 -5.70
CA GLU A 24 11.42 -2.68 -6.70
C GLU A 24 12.23 -3.79 -6.04
N THR A 25 11.87 -5.03 -6.31
CA THR A 25 12.69 -6.17 -5.92
C THR A 25 12.96 -7.05 -7.13
N LYS A 26 14.08 -7.77 -7.09
CA LYS A 26 14.42 -8.75 -8.12
C LYS A 26 14.38 -10.17 -7.57
N ASN A 27 14.77 -10.33 -6.31
CA ASN A 27 14.89 -11.65 -5.68
C ASN A 27 14.41 -11.68 -4.23
N LEU A 28 13.76 -10.63 -3.75
CA LEU A 28 13.24 -10.55 -2.39
C LEU A 28 11.72 -10.38 -2.45
N VAL A 29 11.05 -10.89 -1.42
CA VAL A 29 9.61 -10.68 -1.25
C VAL A 29 9.42 -9.45 -0.38
N PRO A 30 8.78 -8.38 -0.89
CA PRO A 30 8.46 -7.22 -0.08
C PRO A 30 7.20 -7.47 0.74
N MET A 31 7.20 -6.99 1.98
CA MET A 31 6.03 -7.00 2.84
C MET A 31 5.76 -5.61 3.36
N LEU A 32 4.51 -5.19 3.29
CA LEU A 32 4.06 -3.93 3.88
C LEU A 32 3.08 -4.20 5.01
N GLU A 33 3.21 -3.43 6.08
CA GLU A 33 2.23 -3.44 7.18
C GLU A 33 2.19 -2.07 7.85
N GLY A 34 1.16 -1.85 8.67
CA GLY A 34 1.03 -0.61 9.42
C GLY A 34 2.05 -0.50 10.54
N ARG A 35 2.16 0.69 11.11
CA ARG A 35 3.03 0.97 12.25
C ARG A 35 2.20 1.01 13.53
N SER A 36 2.76 0.46 14.61
CA SER A 36 2.04 0.40 15.89
C SER A 36 1.71 1.78 16.44
N SER A 37 2.60 2.75 16.29
CA SER A 37 2.38 4.11 16.78
C SER A 37 1.22 4.81 16.07
N VAL A 38 0.98 4.44 14.82
CA VAL A 38 -0.14 4.97 14.01
C VAL A 38 -1.43 4.23 14.38
N GLY A 39 -1.34 2.91 14.55
CA GLY A 39 -2.50 2.11 14.96
C GLY A 39 -3.07 2.53 16.32
N ARG A 40 -2.21 2.96 17.23
CA ARG A 40 -2.63 3.43 18.56
C ARG A 40 -3.41 4.75 18.52
N LEU A 41 -3.32 5.50 17.43
CA LEU A 41 -4.15 6.69 17.21
C LEU A 41 -5.54 6.33 16.67
N GLY A 42 -5.77 5.05 16.37
CA GLY A 42 -7.00 4.61 15.74
C GLY A 42 -7.00 4.74 14.23
N LEU A 43 -5.84 4.92 13.63
CA LEU A 43 -5.66 4.95 12.18
C LEU A 43 -5.10 3.62 11.73
N PHE A 44 -5.77 2.98 10.78
CA PHE A 44 -5.38 1.69 10.27
C PHE A 44 -4.99 1.81 8.80
N VAL A 45 -3.85 1.23 8.47
CA VAL A 45 -3.38 1.15 7.10
C VAL A 45 -3.37 -0.33 6.74
N HIS A 46 -4.22 -0.69 5.79
CA HIS A 46 -4.35 -2.05 5.33
C HIS A 46 -3.80 -2.17 3.92
N ILE A 47 -3.10 -3.23 3.67
CA ILE A 47 -2.63 -3.61 2.35
C ILE A 47 -3.12 -5.04 2.15
N THR A 48 -4.12 -5.21 1.29
CA THR A 48 -4.81 -6.50 1.12
C THR A 48 -3.85 -7.63 0.78
N ALA A 49 -2.86 -7.36 -0.05
CA ALA A 49 -1.79 -8.29 -0.34
C ALA A 49 -0.50 -7.74 0.26
N GLY A 50 -0.36 -7.88 1.59
CA GLY A 50 0.80 -7.37 2.33
C GLY A 50 2.13 -7.95 1.86
N PHE A 51 2.09 -9.15 1.26
CA PHE A 51 3.21 -9.71 0.51
C PHE A 51 3.16 -9.16 -0.91
N GLY A 52 4.23 -8.53 -1.34
CA GLY A 52 4.38 -8.19 -2.75
C GLY A 52 4.96 -9.35 -3.52
N ASP A 53 4.74 -9.37 -4.81
CA ASP A 53 5.33 -10.36 -5.69
C ASP A 53 6.79 -10.02 -6.00
N ILE A 54 7.61 -11.05 -6.15
CA ILE A 54 8.99 -10.86 -6.58
C ILE A 54 8.97 -10.28 -8.01
N GLY A 55 9.77 -9.23 -8.21
CA GLY A 55 9.82 -8.57 -9.51
C GLY A 55 8.83 -7.42 -9.66
N PHE A 56 7.98 -7.20 -8.67
CA PHE A 56 7.08 -6.05 -8.71
C PHE A 56 7.88 -4.75 -8.56
N ARG A 57 7.56 -3.79 -9.41
CA ARG A 57 8.07 -2.44 -9.34
C ARG A 57 6.92 -1.46 -9.41
N GLY A 58 6.80 -0.60 -8.41
CA GLY A 58 5.72 0.39 -8.40
C GLY A 58 5.55 1.05 -7.05
N TYR A 59 4.55 1.90 -6.98
CA TYR A 59 4.07 2.49 -5.74
C TYR A 59 2.99 1.59 -5.14
N TRP A 60 2.88 1.62 -3.83
CA TRP A 60 1.88 0.85 -3.13
C TRP A 60 0.62 1.68 -2.90
N THR A 61 -0.53 1.08 -3.16
CA THR A 61 -1.82 1.67 -2.79
C THR A 61 -2.17 1.21 -1.39
N LEU A 62 -2.46 2.17 -0.52
CA LEU A 62 -2.78 1.95 0.88
C LEU A 62 -4.27 2.14 1.09
N GLU A 63 -4.88 1.22 1.84
CA GLU A 63 -6.28 1.29 2.25
C GLU A 63 -6.31 1.84 3.67
N ILE A 64 -6.79 3.07 3.82
CA ILE A 64 -6.71 3.81 5.07
C ILE A 64 -8.09 3.99 5.66
N SER A 65 -8.23 3.65 6.93
CA SER A 65 -9.47 3.83 7.68
C SER A 65 -9.16 4.22 9.12
N SER A 66 -10.17 4.72 9.84
CA SER A 66 -9.97 5.11 11.24
C SER A 66 -11.22 4.83 12.06
N ILE A 67 -11.04 4.71 13.38
CA ILE A 67 -12.16 4.58 14.34
C ILE A 67 -12.49 5.92 14.98
N GLN A 68 -11.67 6.93 14.77
CA GLN A 68 -11.89 8.30 15.23
C GLN A 68 -11.25 9.25 14.24
N PRO A 69 -11.61 10.55 14.22
CA PRO A 69 -10.97 11.49 13.31
C PRO A 69 -9.46 11.58 13.60
N VAL A 70 -8.66 11.45 12.57
CA VAL A 70 -7.20 11.53 12.68
C VAL A 70 -6.68 12.44 11.57
N ARG A 71 -5.93 13.48 11.94
CA ARG A 71 -5.32 14.36 10.96
C ARG A 71 -3.98 13.79 10.53
N ILE A 72 -3.80 13.65 9.22
CA ILE A 72 -2.52 13.23 8.64
C ILE A 72 -1.94 14.35 7.79
N TYR A 73 -0.62 14.34 7.64
CA TYR A 73 0.12 15.36 6.90
C TYR A 73 0.91 14.71 5.77
N PRO A 74 1.26 15.46 4.71
CA PRO A 74 2.08 14.89 3.64
C PRO A 74 3.42 14.42 4.18
N GLY A 75 3.89 13.27 3.70
CA GLY A 75 5.19 12.73 4.08
C GLY A 75 5.25 12.06 5.44
N VAL A 76 4.12 11.91 6.14
CA VAL A 76 4.12 11.20 7.42
C VAL A 76 4.36 9.71 7.20
N GLN A 77 5.12 9.10 8.11
CA GLN A 77 5.44 7.68 8.04
C GLN A 77 4.33 6.86 8.69
N ILE A 78 3.45 6.29 7.89
CA ILE A 78 2.26 5.57 8.37
C ILE A 78 2.34 4.06 8.22
N CYS A 79 3.30 3.56 7.47
CA CYS A 79 3.50 2.11 7.29
C CYS A 79 4.98 1.81 7.17
N GLN A 80 5.31 0.52 7.17
CA GLN A 80 6.69 0.06 7.07
C GLN A 80 6.78 -1.04 6.02
N ILE A 81 7.94 -1.15 5.40
CA ILE A 81 8.22 -2.20 4.43
C ILE A 81 9.45 -2.98 4.89
N PHE A 82 9.41 -4.27 4.70
CA PHE A 82 10.57 -5.12 4.91
C PHE A 82 10.59 -6.24 3.87
N TYR A 83 11.71 -6.92 3.78
CA TYR A 83 11.96 -7.85 2.68
C TYR A 83 12.36 -9.20 3.25
N HIS A 84 11.86 -10.26 2.62
CA HIS A 84 12.21 -11.64 2.95
C HIS A 84 12.97 -12.28 1.81
N THR A 85 13.89 -13.17 2.15
CA THR A 85 14.51 -14.04 1.15
C THR A 85 13.56 -15.17 0.80
N VAL A 86 13.76 -15.72 -0.39
CA VAL A 86 12.97 -16.85 -0.88
C VAL A 86 13.90 -18.02 -1.12
N GLU A 87 13.52 -19.18 -0.61
CA GLU A 87 14.22 -20.45 -0.87
C GLU A 87 13.45 -21.23 -1.94
N GLY A 88 14.20 -21.90 -2.82
CA GLY A 88 13.63 -22.70 -3.89
C GLY A 88 13.30 -21.86 -5.11
N GLU A 89 12.44 -22.42 -5.98
CA GLU A 89 12.04 -21.77 -7.21
C GLU A 89 10.91 -20.78 -6.96
N TYR A 90 10.90 -19.71 -7.75
CA TYR A 90 9.83 -18.73 -7.70
C TYR A 90 9.54 -18.20 -9.10
N THR A 91 8.34 -17.62 -9.24
CA THR A 91 7.92 -16.96 -10.46
C THR A 91 7.90 -15.46 -10.24
N GLU A 92 8.55 -14.70 -11.10
CA GLU A 92 8.53 -13.25 -11.04
C GLU A 92 7.15 -12.69 -11.39
N TYR A 93 6.82 -11.53 -10.82
CA TYR A 93 5.59 -10.84 -11.15
C TYR A 93 5.61 -10.39 -12.61
N LYS A 94 4.69 -10.94 -13.39
CA LYS A 94 4.54 -10.63 -14.82
C LYS A 94 3.14 -10.17 -15.18
N SER A 95 2.23 -10.14 -14.21
CA SER A 95 0.88 -9.64 -14.44
C SER A 95 0.93 -8.16 -14.78
N GLY A 96 0.17 -7.76 -15.77
CA GLY A 96 0.06 -6.36 -16.13
C GLY A 96 -0.92 -5.57 -15.27
N LYS A 97 -1.67 -6.25 -14.37
CA LYS A 97 -2.80 -5.61 -13.68
C LYS A 97 -2.36 -4.39 -12.85
N TYR A 98 -1.28 -4.51 -12.06
CA TYR A 98 -0.81 -3.41 -11.21
C TYR A 98 0.67 -3.08 -11.41
N GLN A 99 1.35 -3.76 -12.32
CA GLN A 99 2.79 -3.56 -12.54
C GLN A 99 3.06 -2.14 -13.05
N GLY A 100 4.07 -1.51 -12.48
CA GLY A 100 4.48 -0.17 -12.89
C GLY A 100 3.53 0.94 -12.44
N ASN A 101 2.63 0.66 -11.52
CA ASN A 101 1.67 1.63 -11.02
C ASN A 101 2.39 2.88 -10.48
N THR A 102 2.00 4.05 -10.96
CA THR A 102 2.62 5.33 -10.60
C THR A 102 1.69 6.25 -9.82
N GLY A 103 0.44 5.87 -9.64
CA GLY A 103 -0.55 6.68 -8.92
C GLY A 103 -1.30 5.86 -7.88
N ILE A 104 -2.37 6.46 -7.35
CA ILE A 104 -3.33 5.72 -6.54
C ILE A 104 -4.08 4.80 -7.49
N GLN A 105 -4.13 3.52 -7.15
CA GLN A 105 -4.74 2.53 -8.01
C GLN A 105 -6.03 2.01 -7.39
N PRO A 106 -7.20 2.36 -7.94
CA PRO A 106 -8.46 1.73 -7.53
C PRO A 106 -8.48 0.27 -7.91
N SER A 107 -9.47 -0.47 -7.38
CA SER A 107 -9.62 -1.88 -7.71
C SER A 107 -9.79 -2.08 -9.21
N LEU A 108 -9.06 -3.04 -9.73
CA LEU A 108 -9.19 -3.49 -11.12
C LEU A 108 -9.86 -4.86 -11.21
N ILE A 109 -10.58 -5.25 -10.15
CA ILE A 109 -11.21 -6.57 -10.10
C ILE A 109 -12.19 -6.80 -11.26
N TYR A 110 -12.78 -5.72 -11.78
CA TYR A 110 -13.69 -5.82 -12.92
C TYR A 110 -13.02 -6.49 -14.13
N LYS A 111 -11.70 -6.36 -14.26
CA LYS A 111 -10.95 -6.99 -15.35
C LYS A 111 -10.95 -8.51 -15.27
N ASP A 112 -11.16 -9.06 -14.07
CA ASP A 112 -11.21 -10.51 -13.88
C ASP A 112 -12.50 -11.10 -14.47
N PHE A 113 -13.50 -10.27 -14.75
CA PHE A 113 -14.77 -10.66 -15.33
C PHE A 113 -14.86 -10.35 -16.83
N GLU A 114 -13.88 -9.69 -17.39
CA GLU A 114 -13.80 -9.43 -18.82
C GLU A 114 -13.35 -10.70 -19.55
N LYS A 115 -13.95 -10.95 -20.71
CA LYS A 115 -13.62 -12.12 -21.53
C LYS A 115 -12.86 -11.73 -22.78
#